data_56791bde58ad21235d4cb8c192a67c97
#
_entry.id   56791bde58ad21235d4cb8c192a67c97
#
_cell.length_a   1.000
_cell.length_b   1.000
_cell.length_c   1.000
_cell.angle_alpha   90.00
_cell.angle_beta   90.00
_cell.angle_gamma   90.00
#
_symmetry.space_group_name_H-M   'P 1'
#
loop_
_entity.id
_entity.type
_entity.pdbx_description
1 polymer ?
#
loop_
_entity_poly.entity_id
_entity_poly.type
_entity_poly.pdbx_seq_one_letter_code
_entity_poly.pdbx_strand_id
1 'polypeptide(L)'
;MARPHIEPFVEVNEPYRSFKVAGFRGAHYKTLSLDTDTGACTLKLRFNGGFRRSPGLSYSDLEIFVLNGTIEAGATMWRAGHYCFIPAGYALPALHVPQGAEALFMFNDAEPNFAESGESHERTLVEAYASLNGYEDLPWFGLGRVQPSVATGCLSKLLRQDPLTEATTFLYCMVPQFAQDNISYHDCAEESYHIWGTSWMMQFGELPTGGYFWRPPYINHGAFRCRFGTIALGRTDSKLHNYFHYNPWSNPWENLQRAAAQTYRARPLLYRWEATDGHNHPHGPADFEKPGYAEAESVRRLHR
;
A
#
# COMPACT_ATOMS: atom_id res chain seq x y z
N MET A 1 -15.28 -9.61 -13.54
CA MET A 1 -14.80 -9.23 -12.21
C MET A 1 -15.80 -8.27 -11.60
N ALA A 2 -16.34 -8.59 -10.46
CA ALA A 2 -17.31 -7.75 -9.77
C ALA A 2 -16.69 -6.88 -8.67
N ARG A 3 -15.35 -6.88 -8.52
CA ARG A 3 -14.70 -5.93 -7.63
C ARG A 3 -14.80 -4.53 -8.28
N PRO A 4 -15.55 -3.60 -7.69
CA PRO A 4 -15.78 -2.29 -8.28
C PRO A 4 -14.49 -1.46 -8.27
N HIS A 5 -14.39 -0.51 -9.20
CA HIS A 5 -13.35 0.52 -9.11
C HIS A 5 -13.51 1.28 -7.80
N ILE A 6 -12.45 1.35 -7.02
CA ILE A 6 -12.38 2.08 -5.75
C ILE A 6 -11.42 3.23 -5.92
N GLU A 7 -11.98 4.44 -5.98
CA GLU A 7 -11.18 5.66 -6.00
C GLU A 7 -10.33 5.77 -4.72
N PRO A 8 -9.18 6.43 -4.79
CA PRO A 8 -8.33 6.59 -3.62
C PRO A 8 -9.08 7.18 -2.43
N PHE A 9 -8.97 6.54 -1.28
CA PHE A 9 -9.51 7.03 0.00
C PHE A 9 -8.52 6.77 1.14
N VAL A 10 -8.76 7.36 2.29
CA VAL A 10 -7.91 7.18 3.48
C VAL A 10 -8.68 6.36 4.51
N GLU A 11 -8.21 5.15 4.78
CA GLU A 11 -8.90 4.15 5.60
C GLU A 11 -9.04 4.56 7.08
N VAL A 12 -8.30 5.56 7.54
CA VAL A 12 -8.42 6.05 8.92
C VAL A 12 -9.83 6.57 9.22
N ASN A 13 -10.54 7.03 8.20
CA ASN A 13 -11.91 7.53 8.31
C ASN A 13 -12.94 6.39 8.43
N GLU A 14 -12.55 5.14 8.13
CA GLU A 14 -13.42 3.98 8.23
C GLU A 14 -13.37 3.38 9.63
N PRO A 15 -14.53 3.08 10.26
CA PRO A 15 -14.55 2.48 11.58
C PRO A 15 -14.15 1.00 11.55
N TYR A 16 -13.47 0.55 12.60
CA TYR A 16 -13.26 -0.87 12.83
C TYR A 16 -14.57 -1.55 13.25
N ARG A 17 -14.79 -2.76 12.72
CA ARG A 17 -15.91 -3.64 13.06
C ARG A 17 -15.37 -4.94 13.66
N SER A 18 -16.16 -5.63 14.49
CA SER A 18 -15.79 -6.95 15.02
C SER A 18 -15.70 -7.97 13.89
N PHE A 19 -14.58 -8.69 13.80
CA PHE A 19 -14.39 -9.74 12.81
C PHE A 19 -15.01 -11.04 13.30
N LYS A 20 -16.08 -11.47 12.64
CA LYS A 20 -16.91 -12.60 13.10
C LYS A 20 -16.54 -13.95 12.47
N VAL A 21 -15.46 -14.00 11.69
CA VAL A 21 -14.97 -15.24 11.07
C VAL A 21 -14.45 -16.18 12.17
N ALA A 22 -14.73 -17.47 12.06
CA ALA A 22 -14.21 -18.49 12.97
C ALA A 22 -12.68 -18.38 13.07
N GLY A 23 -12.14 -18.64 14.26
CA GLY A 23 -10.69 -18.49 14.53
C GLY A 23 -10.20 -17.05 14.69
N PHE A 24 -11.01 -16.03 14.41
CA PHE A 24 -10.62 -14.62 14.54
C PHE A 24 -11.42 -13.87 15.61
N ARG A 25 -12.00 -14.58 16.55
CA ARG A 25 -12.76 -13.98 17.65
C ARG A 25 -11.89 -13.02 18.45
N GLY A 26 -12.34 -11.76 18.58
CA GLY A 26 -11.58 -10.70 19.26
C GLY A 26 -10.71 -9.85 18.32
N ALA A 27 -10.61 -10.19 17.05
CA ALA A 27 -10.05 -9.31 16.02
C ALA A 27 -11.10 -8.31 15.53
N HIS A 28 -10.63 -7.21 14.98
CA HIS A 28 -11.44 -6.17 14.34
C HIS A 28 -10.94 -5.94 12.92
N TYR A 29 -11.81 -5.48 12.03
CA TYR A 29 -11.45 -5.26 10.64
C TYR A 29 -12.06 -4.00 10.03
N LYS A 30 -11.41 -3.53 8.98
CA LYS A 30 -11.93 -2.58 8.00
C LYS A 30 -11.91 -3.25 6.63
N THR A 31 -12.95 -3.07 5.84
CA THR A 31 -12.95 -3.52 4.44
C THR A 31 -12.33 -2.44 3.59
N LEU A 32 -11.27 -2.78 2.85
CA LEU A 32 -10.64 -1.88 1.88
C LEU A 32 -11.20 -2.10 0.48
N SER A 33 -11.39 -3.36 0.08
CA SER A 33 -12.10 -3.74 -1.15
C SER A 33 -12.84 -5.05 -0.99
N LEU A 34 -13.88 -5.24 -1.81
CA LEU A 34 -14.71 -6.45 -1.82
C LEU A 34 -15.19 -6.73 -3.24
N ASP A 35 -14.93 -7.93 -3.69
CA ASP A 35 -15.57 -8.51 -4.87
C ASP A 35 -16.89 -9.16 -4.45
N THR A 36 -18.01 -8.64 -4.93
CA THR A 36 -19.34 -9.11 -4.49
C THR A 36 -19.77 -10.44 -5.10
N ASP A 37 -19.10 -10.90 -6.16
CA ASP A 37 -19.41 -12.19 -6.81
C ASP A 37 -18.70 -13.34 -6.13
N THR A 38 -17.44 -13.16 -5.76
CA THR A 38 -16.59 -14.22 -5.16
C THR A 38 -16.44 -14.09 -3.65
N GLY A 39 -16.63 -12.90 -3.10
CA GLY A 39 -16.31 -12.59 -1.71
C GLY A 39 -14.82 -12.27 -1.48
N ALA A 40 -13.99 -12.37 -2.51
CA ALA A 40 -12.57 -11.98 -2.43
C ALA A 40 -12.44 -10.53 -1.95
N CYS A 41 -11.52 -10.28 -1.03
CA CYS A 41 -11.45 -8.96 -0.40
C CYS A 41 -10.07 -8.64 0.16
N THR A 42 -9.84 -7.36 0.32
CA THR A 42 -8.72 -6.85 1.12
C THR A 42 -9.25 -6.21 2.39
N LEU A 43 -8.75 -6.70 3.50
CA LEU A 43 -9.12 -6.26 4.85
C LEU A 43 -7.89 -5.72 5.57
N LYS A 44 -8.06 -4.67 6.36
CA LYS A 44 -7.11 -4.32 7.42
C LYS A 44 -7.61 -4.91 8.73
N LEU A 45 -6.88 -5.86 9.28
CA LEU A 45 -7.19 -6.46 10.58
C LEU A 45 -6.40 -5.78 11.69
N ARG A 46 -7.06 -5.61 12.84
CA ARG A 46 -6.46 -5.22 14.11
C ARG A 46 -6.68 -6.33 15.12
N PHE A 47 -5.59 -6.77 15.74
CA PHE A 47 -5.58 -7.73 16.82
C PHE A 47 -5.28 -7.01 18.14
N ASN A 48 -6.10 -7.24 19.14
CA ASN A 48 -5.80 -6.76 20.49
C ASN A 48 -4.68 -7.60 21.14
N GLY A 49 -4.01 -7.02 22.11
CA GLY A 49 -3.03 -7.77 22.90
C GLY A 49 -3.66 -9.00 23.58
N GLY A 50 -2.92 -10.10 23.55
CA GLY A 50 -3.38 -11.40 24.04
C GLY A 50 -4.24 -12.22 23.08
N PHE A 51 -4.46 -11.73 21.81
CA PHE A 51 -5.18 -12.51 20.81
C PHE A 51 -4.51 -13.87 20.57
N ARG A 52 -5.32 -14.92 20.45
CA ARG A 52 -4.87 -16.29 20.13
C ARG A 52 -5.81 -16.95 19.14
N ARG A 53 -5.24 -17.74 18.25
CA ARG A 53 -5.95 -18.58 17.29
C ARG A 53 -5.32 -19.97 17.25
N SER A 54 -6.14 -21.01 17.25
CA SER A 54 -5.71 -22.41 17.02
C SER A 54 -5.03 -22.55 15.66
N PRO A 55 -4.23 -23.61 15.43
CA PRO A 55 -3.80 -23.98 14.08
C PRO A 55 -5.00 -24.14 13.15
N GLY A 56 -4.82 -23.81 11.89
CA GLY A 56 -5.92 -23.93 10.93
C GLY A 56 -5.58 -23.41 9.55
N LEU A 57 -6.52 -23.58 8.64
CA LEU A 57 -6.38 -23.28 7.23
C LEU A 57 -7.52 -22.38 6.74
N SER A 58 -7.27 -21.71 5.61
CA SER A 58 -8.27 -21.04 4.77
C SER A 58 -8.46 -21.83 3.49
N TYR A 59 -9.68 -21.80 2.94
CA TYR A 59 -9.98 -22.37 1.61
C TYR A 59 -9.84 -21.33 0.49
N SER A 60 -9.33 -20.13 0.81
CA SER A 60 -8.92 -19.11 -0.13
C SER A 60 -7.40 -18.95 -0.06
N ASP A 61 -6.78 -18.71 -1.20
CA ASP A 61 -5.42 -18.17 -1.24
C ASP A 61 -5.41 -16.87 -0.44
N LEU A 62 -4.47 -16.77 0.50
CA LEU A 62 -4.41 -15.67 1.44
C LEU A 62 -3.03 -15.02 1.40
N GLU A 63 -3.00 -13.71 1.25
CA GLU A 63 -1.80 -12.94 1.50
C GLU A 63 -1.94 -12.14 2.79
N ILE A 64 -0.86 -12.08 3.57
CA ILE A 64 -0.80 -11.30 4.81
C ILE A 64 0.41 -10.36 4.73
N PHE A 65 0.20 -9.09 5.07
CA PHE A 65 1.28 -8.13 5.24
C PHE A 65 1.13 -7.42 6.59
N VAL A 66 2.12 -7.62 7.49
CA VAL A 66 2.09 -7.01 8.82
C VAL A 66 2.49 -5.53 8.73
N LEU A 67 1.57 -4.66 9.12
CA LEU A 67 1.77 -3.20 9.10
C LEU A 67 2.49 -2.70 10.36
N ASN A 68 2.08 -3.22 11.52
CA ASN A 68 2.73 -2.90 12.80
C ASN A 68 2.50 -4.01 13.83
N GLY A 69 3.27 -3.98 14.90
CA GLY A 69 3.22 -4.97 15.97
C GLY A 69 3.92 -6.28 15.60
N THR A 70 3.57 -7.34 16.34
CA THR A 70 4.17 -8.66 16.18
C THR A 70 3.11 -9.75 16.31
N ILE A 71 3.17 -10.72 15.40
CA ILE A 71 2.35 -11.93 15.39
C ILE A 71 3.29 -13.12 15.52
N GLU A 72 3.14 -13.90 16.56
CA GLU A 72 3.83 -15.19 16.74
C GLU A 72 3.03 -16.26 15.99
N ALA A 73 3.64 -16.90 14.99
CA ALA A 73 3.06 -17.98 14.19
C ALA A 73 3.87 -19.26 14.43
N GLY A 74 3.47 -20.05 15.42
CA GLY A 74 4.26 -21.19 15.88
C GLY A 74 5.64 -20.73 16.39
N ALA A 75 6.69 -21.23 15.77
CA ALA A 75 8.08 -20.84 16.07
C ALA A 75 8.56 -19.59 15.32
N THR A 76 7.77 -19.08 14.40
CA THR A 76 8.14 -17.92 13.56
C THR A 76 7.50 -16.64 14.10
N MET A 77 8.25 -15.54 14.02
CA MET A 77 7.78 -14.24 14.47
C MET A 77 7.59 -13.32 13.26
N TRP A 78 6.37 -12.89 13.01
CA TRP A 78 6.02 -11.94 11.97
C TRP A 78 5.99 -10.52 12.55
N ARG A 79 6.90 -9.68 12.12
CA ARG A 79 7.02 -8.27 12.52
C ARG A 79 6.53 -7.35 11.40
N ALA A 80 6.50 -6.06 11.65
CA ALA A 80 6.22 -5.07 10.60
C ALA A 80 7.09 -5.32 9.35
N GLY A 81 6.45 -5.31 8.18
CA GLY A 81 7.08 -5.66 6.90
C GLY A 81 7.04 -7.15 6.55
N HIS A 82 6.62 -8.02 7.47
CA HIS A 82 6.52 -9.45 7.18
C HIS A 82 5.37 -9.71 6.21
N TYR A 83 5.68 -10.45 5.16
CA TYR A 83 4.76 -10.89 4.11
C TYR A 83 4.67 -12.40 4.09
N CYS A 84 3.45 -12.93 3.93
CA CYS A 84 3.20 -14.33 3.66
C CYS A 84 2.23 -14.48 2.48
N PHE A 85 2.51 -15.42 1.60
CA PHE A 85 1.51 -16.05 0.71
C PHE A 85 1.19 -17.44 1.25
N ILE A 86 -0.08 -17.72 1.45
CA ILE A 86 -0.60 -18.93 2.07
C ILE A 86 -1.59 -19.55 1.08
N PRO A 87 -1.21 -20.63 0.38
CA PRO A 87 -2.10 -21.26 -0.57
C PRO A 87 -3.32 -21.87 0.14
N ALA A 88 -4.43 -21.94 -0.56
CA ALA A 88 -5.68 -22.52 -0.06
C ALA A 88 -5.44 -23.92 0.53
N GLY A 89 -5.98 -24.17 1.71
CA GLY A 89 -5.80 -25.44 2.41
C GLY A 89 -4.46 -25.62 3.15
N TYR A 90 -3.58 -24.62 3.15
CA TYR A 90 -2.33 -24.69 3.91
C TYR A 90 -2.58 -24.46 5.41
N ALA A 91 -2.17 -25.40 6.24
CA ALA A 91 -2.31 -25.31 7.70
C ALA A 91 -1.27 -24.35 8.29
N LEU A 92 -1.71 -23.19 8.70
CA LEU A 92 -0.91 -22.28 9.52
C LEU A 92 -0.84 -22.80 10.97
N PRO A 93 0.28 -22.60 11.66
CA PRO A 93 0.40 -22.87 13.08
C PRO A 93 -0.54 -21.96 13.91
N ALA A 94 -0.60 -22.21 15.19
CA ALA A 94 -1.28 -21.32 16.13
C ALA A 94 -0.72 -19.91 16.02
N LEU A 95 -1.60 -18.90 16.08
CA LEU A 95 -1.20 -17.49 16.14
C LEU A 95 -1.38 -16.95 17.55
N HIS A 96 -0.42 -16.15 17.99
CA HIS A 96 -0.50 -15.36 19.20
C HIS A 96 -0.03 -13.93 18.93
N VAL A 97 -0.75 -12.94 19.45
CA VAL A 97 -0.41 -11.53 19.35
C VAL A 97 -0.25 -10.94 20.75
N PRO A 98 0.98 -10.85 21.28
CA PRO A 98 1.20 -10.50 22.68
C PRO A 98 0.71 -9.10 23.05
N GLN A 99 1.03 -8.08 22.24
CA GLN A 99 0.79 -6.67 22.56
C GLN A 99 -0.20 -5.97 21.62
N GLY A 100 -0.62 -6.64 20.56
CA GLY A 100 -1.43 -6.09 19.49
C GLY A 100 -0.66 -5.97 18.18
N ALA A 101 -1.40 -6.03 17.08
CA ALA A 101 -0.84 -5.90 15.73
C ALA A 101 -1.91 -5.40 14.75
N GLU A 102 -1.45 -4.81 13.65
CA GLU A 102 -2.28 -4.53 12.48
C GLU A 102 -1.64 -5.16 11.24
N ALA A 103 -2.47 -5.77 10.39
CA ALA A 103 -2.02 -6.41 9.17
C ALA A 103 -3.07 -6.30 8.07
N LEU A 104 -2.61 -6.29 6.82
CA LEU A 104 -3.47 -6.51 5.67
C LEU A 104 -3.69 -8.01 5.49
N PHE A 105 -4.93 -8.39 5.26
CA PHE A 105 -5.36 -9.74 4.91
C PHE A 105 -6.08 -9.67 3.58
N MET A 106 -5.54 -10.32 2.58
CA MET A 106 -6.02 -10.28 1.20
C MET A 106 -6.46 -11.69 0.81
N PHE A 107 -7.78 -11.92 0.85
CA PHE A 107 -8.41 -13.16 0.41
C PHE A 107 -8.63 -13.06 -1.11
N ASN A 108 -7.94 -13.91 -1.88
CA ASN A 108 -7.77 -13.67 -3.30
C ASN A 108 -8.93 -14.20 -4.17
N ASP A 109 -9.64 -15.22 -3.72
CA ASP A 109 -10.59 -15.99 -4.53
C ASP A 109 -11.92 -16.32 -3.84
N ALA A 110 -12.02 -16.13 -2.53
CA ALA A 110 -13.24 -16.36 -1.77
C ALA A 110 -13.39 -15.40 -0.59
N GLU A 111 -14.55 -15.41 0.04
CA GLU A 111 -14.78 -14.68 1.28
C GLU A 111 -13.88 -15.17 2.43
N PRO A 112 -13.64 -14.35 3.45
CA PRO A 112 -12.88 -14.73 4.62
C PRO A 112 -13.45 -15.98 5.29
N ASN A 113 -12.60 -16.99 5.44
CA ASN A 113 -12.97 -18.26 6.04
C ASN A 113 -11.82 -18.83 6.87
N PHE A 114 -12.13 -19.76 7.76
CA PHE A 114 -11.15 -20.45 8.59
C PHE A 114 -11.73 -21.78 9.09
N ALA A 115 -10.94 -22.83 9.01
CA ALA A 115 -11.21 -24.12 9.62
C ALA A 115 -10.04 -24.52 10.52
N GLU A 116 -10.32 -25.01 11.76
CA GLU A 116 -9.28 -25.54 12.62
C GLU A 116 -8.71 -26.82 12.01
N SER A 117 -7.39 -26.90 11.90
CA SER A 117 -6.66 -28.06 11.39
C SER A 117 -5.20 -27.97 11.82
N GLY A 118 -4.60 -29.09 12.19
CA GLY A 118 -3.16 -29.23 12.39
C GLY A 118 -2.40 -29.61 11.12
N GLU A 119 -3.11 -29.98 10.06
CA GLU A 119 -2.54 -30.49 8.82
C GLU A 119 -3.11 -29.76 7.60
N SER A 120 -2.28 -29.60 6.57
CA SER A 120 -2.72 -29.05 5.31
C SER A 120 -3.62 -30.03 4.57
N HIS A 121 -4.52 -29.50 3.75
CA HIS A 121 -5.36 -30.31 2.87
C HIS A 121 -4.50 -31.06 1.85
N GLU A 122 -4.84 -32.30 1.52
CA GLU A 122 -4.06 -33.19 0.64
C GLU A 122 -3.78 -32.61 -0.76
N ARG A 123 -4.65 -31.72 -1.25
CA ARG A 123 -4.52 -31.07 -2.58
C ARG A 123 -3.82 -29.72 -2.54
N THR A 124 -3.33 -29.30 -1.39
CA THR A 124 -2.68 -28.01 -1.24
C THR A 124 -1.32 -28.01 -1.92
N LEU A 125 -1.02 -26.97 -2.70
CA LEU A 125 0.30 -26.72 -3.27
C LEU A 125 1.22 -26.13 -2.19
N VAL A 126 1.68 -26.96 -1.26
CA VAL A 126 2.45 -26.53 -0.09
C VAL A 126 3.73 -25.79 -0.45
N GLU A 127 4.32 -26.09 -1.60
CA GLU A 127 5.51 -25.44 -2.16
C GLU A 127 5.26 -24.00 -2.62
N ALA A 128 4.01 -23.62 -2.80
CA ALA A 128 3.64 -22.25 -3.15
C ALA A 128 3.66 -21.31 -1.91
N TYR A 129 3.72 -21.88 -0.69
CA TYR A 129 3.85 -21.05 0.53
C TYR A 129 5.11 -20.19 0.46
N ALA A 130 4.95 -18.90 0.70
CA ALA A 130 6.06 -17.96 0.78
C ALA A 130 5.97 -17.14 2.09
N SER A 131 7.11 -16.88 2.70
CA SER A 131 7.20 -16.10 3.94
C SER A 131 8.56 -15.40 4.00
N LEU A 132 8.53 -14.07 4.13
CA LEU A 132 9.75 -13.24 4.19
C LEU A 132 9.44 -11.90 4.85
N ASN A 133 10.47 -11.18 5.31
CA ASN A 133 10.31 -9.78 5.71
C ASN A 133 10.69 -8.86 4.54
N GLY A 134 9.69 -8.21 3.94
CA GLY A 134 9.89 -7.32 2.81
C GLY A 134 10.76 -6.10 3.11
N TYR A 135 10.89 -5.69 4.39
CA TYR A 135 11.78 -4.59 4.75
C TYR A 135 13.24 -5.03 4.87
N GLU A 136 13.48 -6.22 5.43
CA GLU A 136 14.82 -6.69 5.84
C GLU A 136 15.46 -7.65 4.82
N ASP A 137 14.68 -8.57 4.24
CA ASP A 137 15.22 -9.67 3.45
C ASP A 137 15.48 -9.31 1.97
N LEU A 138 14.94 -8.19 1.50
CA LEU A 138 15.03 -7.80 0.09
C LEU A 138 15.66 -6.42 -0.09
N PRO A 139 16.57 -6.27 -1.06
CA PRO A 139 17.07 -4.95 -1.44
C PRO A 139 16.05 -4.18 -2.29
N TRP A 140 16.15 -2.85 -2.29
CA TRP A 140 15.44 -2.01 -3.23
C TRP A 140 16.07 -2.04 -4.61
N PHE A 141 15.26 -2.19 -5.65
CA PHE A 141 15.66 -2.11 -7.03
C PHE A 141 14.89 -1.01 -7.76
N GLY A 142 15.39 -0.57 -8.91
CA GLY A 142 14.61 0.28 -9.79
C GLY A 142 13.28 -0.40 -10.17
N LEU A 143 12.20 0.36 -10.18
CA LEU A 143 10.86 -0.15 -10.45
C LEU A 143 10.73 -0.85 -11.82
N GLY A 144 11.66 -0.63 -12.72
CA GLY A 144 11.72 -1.29 -14.03
C GLY A 144 11.66 -2.82 -14.04
N ARG A 145 11.86 -3.48 -12.89
CA ARG A 145 11.62 -4.91 -12.74
C ARG A 145 10.13 -5.28 -12.71
N VAL A 146 9.31 -4.38 -12.19
CA VAL A 146 7.86 -4.56 -12.05
C VAL A 146 7.14 -3.71 -13.09
N GLN A 147 7.60 -2.46 -13.26
CA GLN A 147 7.01 -1.47 -14.16
C GLN A 147 8.10 -0.85 -15.04
N PRO A 148 8.32 -1.34 -16.25
CA PRO A 148 9.23 -0.70 -17.20
C PRO A 148 8.82 0.76 -17.48
N SER A 149 9.81 1.61 -17.74
CA SER A 149 9.61 2.99 -18.17
C SER A 149 9.03 3.98 -17.15
N VAL A 150 9.07 3.65 -15.87
CA VAL A 150 8.72 4.60 -14.80
C VAL A 150 9.83 5.63 -14.60
N ALA A 151 9.46 6.82 -14.14
CA ALA A 151 10.42 7.88 -13.84
C ALA A 151 11.45 7.44 -12.77
N THR A 152 12.66 7.96 -12.90
CA THR A 152 13.74 7.74 -11.93
C THR A 152 13.30 8.16 -10.53
N GLY A 153 13.64 7.35 -9.52
CA GLY A 153 13.29 7.62 -8.12
C GLY A 153 12.08 6.84 -7.61
N CYS A 154 11.50 5.98 -8.45
CA CYS A 154 10.58 4.95 -8.00
C CYS A 154 11.30 3.61 -7.93
N LEU A 155 11.29 2.98 -6.75
CA LEU A 155 11.98 1.72 -6.47
C LEU A 155 10.97 0.65 -6.04
N SER A 156 11.33 -0.62 -6.18
CA SER A 156 10.49 -1.74 -5.77
C SER A 156 11.27 -2.86 -5.09
N LYS A 157 10.55 -3.65 -4.30
CA LYS A 157 10.95 -4.97 -3.79
C LYS A 157 9.86 -5.96 -4.18
N LEU A 158 10.19 -6.94 -5.00
CA LEU A 158 9.25 -7.98 -5.39
C LEU A 158 9.10 -8.98 -4.23
N LEU A 159 7.91 -9.03 -3.61
CA LEU A 159 7.60 -9.98 -2.52
C LEU A 159 7.21 -11.36 -3.08
N ARG A 160 6.37 -11.38 -4.12
CA ARG A 160 5.92 -12.59 -4.80
C ARG A 160 5.54 -12.30 -6.24
N GLN A 161 5.81 -13.26 -7.10
CA GLN A 161 5.22 -13.34 -8.44
C GLN A 161 4.63 -14.72 -8.64
N ASP A 162 3.40 -14.79 -9.10
CA ASP A 162 2.77 -16.04 -9.48
C ASP A 162 3.37 -16.55 -10.78
N PRO A 163 3.85 -17.81 -10.84
CA PRO A 163 4.53 -18.33 -12.01
C PRO A 163 3.61 -18.56 -13.22
N LEU A 164 2.30 -18.65 -13.02
CA LEU A 164 1.32 -18.93 -14.08
C LEU A 164 0.64 -17.67 -14.59
N THR A 165 0.18 -16.81 -13.69
CA THR A 165 -0.56 -15.61 -14.03
C THR A 165 0.31 -14.37 -14.13
N GLU A 166 1.54 -14.45 -13.64
CA GLU A 166 2.47 -13.34 -13.44
C GLU A 166 1.90 -12.23 -12.51
N ALA A 167 0.82 -12.54 -11.78
CA ALA A 167 0.32 -11.67 -10.71
C ALA A 167 1.42 -11.37 -9.71
N THR A 168 1.54 -10.10 -9.28
CA THR A 168 2.64 -9.68 -8.42
C THR A 168 2.16 -9.01 -7.16
N THR A 169 2.90 -9.25 -6.07
CA THR A 169 2.83 -8.47 -4.83
C THR A 169 4.20 -7.88 -4.56
N PHE A 170 4.27 -6.58 -4.35
CA PHE A 170 5.54 -5.85 -4.22
C PHE A 170 5.40 -4.66 -3.29
N LEU A 171 6.52 -4.26 -2.69
CA LEU A 171 6.65 -2.93 -2.12
C LEU A 171 7.17 -1.97 -3.18
N TYR A 172 6.65 -0.77 -3.20
CA TYR A 172 7.25 0.31 -3.99
C TYR A 172 7.46 1.55 -3.12
N CYS A 173 8.44 2.35 -3.48
CA CYS A 173 8.66 3.64 -2.85
C CYS A 173 8.91 4.71 -3.90
N MET A 174 8.48 5.92 -3.59
CA MET A 174 8.88 7.13 -4.29
C MET A 174 9.82 7.89 -3.37
N VAL A 175 11.02 8.21 -3.86
CA VAL A 175 11.99 9.00 -3.07
C VAL A 175 11.48 10.43 -2.86
N PRO A 176 11.99 11.18 -1.88
CA PRO A 176 11.69 12.60 -1.75
C PRO A 176 11.93 13.36 -3.06
N GLN A 177 11.03 14.30 -3.38
CA GLN A 177 11.03 15.11 -4.61
C GLN A 177 10.75 14.30 -5.89
N PHE A 178 10.25 13.07 -5.79
CA PHE A 178 9.84 12.31 -6.96
C PHE A 178 8.81 13.06 -7.80
N ALA A 179 8.97 12.99 -9.12
CA ALA A 179 8.10 13.63 -10.09
C ALA A 179 7.94 12.78 -11.34
N GLN A 180 6.71 12.53 -11.72
CA GLN A 180 6.33 11.92 -12.99
C GLN A 180 5.13 12.65 -13.57
N ASP A 181 5.27 13.26 -14.73
CA ASP A 181 4.21 14.07 -15.35
C ASP A 181 3.37 13.29 -16.36
N ASN A 182 3.79 12.09 -16.72
CA ASN A 182 3.05 11.24 -17.64
C ASN A 182 1.78 10.70 -16.95
N ILE A 183 0.75 10.54 -17.75
CA ILE A 183 -0.42 9.73 -17.42
C ILE A 183 -0.19 8.32 -17.93
N SER A 184 -0.60 7.34 -17.18
CA SER A 184 -0.50 5.93 -17.56
C SER A 184 -1.77 5.17 -17.21
N TYR A 185 -1.91 4.00 -17.80
CA TYR A 185 -2.82 2.95 -17.38
C TYR A 185 -2.12 1.60 -17.44
N HIS A 186 -2.72 0.61 -16.81
CA HIS A 186 -2.28 -0.79 -16.86
C HIS A 186 -3.34 -1.64 -17.55
N ASP A 187 -2.93 -2.75 -18.15
CA ASP A 187 -3.80 -3.77 -18.74
C ASP A 187 -4.22 -4.86 -17.72
N CYS A 188 -3.83 -4.68 -16.48
CA CYS A 188 -4.21 -5.52 -15.34
C CYS A 188 -4.88 -4.69 -14.25
N ALA A 189 -5.55 -5.35 -13.31
CA ALA A 189 -6.02 -4.69 -12.10
C ALA A 189 -4.84 -4.34 -11.19
N GLU A 190 -4.95 -3.22 -10.49
CA GLU A 190 -3.95 -2.73 -9.55
C GLU A 190 -4.59 -2.38 -8.22
N GLU A 191 -3.95 -2.82 -7.15
CA GLU A 191 -4.28 -2.48 -5.77
C GLU A 191 -3.09 -1.82 -5.10
N SER A 192 -3.32 -0.79 -4.30
CA SER A 192 -2.27 -0.16 -3.51
C SER A 192 -2.75 0.26 -2.12
N TYR A 193 -1.88 0.03 -1.13
CA TYR A 193 -2.02 0.52 0.25
C TYR A 193 -0.78 1.30 0.66
N HIS A 194 -0.95 2.58 1.03
CA HIS A 194 0.14 3.44 1.49
C HIS A 194 0.50 3.11 2.94
N ILE A 195 1.67 2.50 3.12
CA ILE A 195 2.17 2.07 4.42
C ILE A 195 2.76 3.25 5.20
N TRP A 196 3.51 4.10 4.50
CA TRP A 196 4.21 5.23 5.08
C TRP A 196 4.37 6.37 4.08
N GLY A 197 4.31 7.61 4.60
CA GLY A 197 4.53 8.80 3.80
C GLY A 197 3.30 9.26 3.01
N THR A 198 3.52 10.08 2.00
CA THR A 198 2.44 10.69 1.21
C THR A 198 2.88 10.82 -0.23
N SER A 199 2.08 10.33 -1.15
CA SER A 199 2.15 10.68 -2.57
C SER A 199 1.04 11.66 -2.93
N TRP A 200 1.16 12.28 -4.10
CA TRP A 200 0.15 13.12 -4.71
C TRP A 200 -0.10 12.65 -6.14
N MET A 201 -1.36 12.61 -6.52
CA MET A 201 -1.81 12.22 -7.85
C MET A 201 -2.71 13.33 -8.43
N MET A 202 -2.48 13.72 -9.67
CA MET A 202 -3.12 14.88 -10.30
C MET A 202 -4.66 14.83 -10.22
N GLN A 203 -5.26 13.67 -10.48
CA GLN A 203 -6.72 13.53 -10.51
C GLN A 203 -7.35 13.52 -9.13
N PHE A 204 -6.59 13.13 -8.11
CA PHE A 204 -7.14 12.86 -6.80
C PHE A 204 -6.64 13.84 -5.72
N GLY A 205 -5.34 14.15 -5.72
CA GLY A 205 -4.68 14.91 -4.67
C GLY A 205 -3.79 14.03 -3.79
N GLU A 206 -3.67 14.38 -2.51
CA GLU A 206 -2.83 13.63 -1.57
C GLU A 206 -3.40 12.26 -1.22
N LEU A 207 -2.51 11.28 -1.19
CA LEU A 207 -2.75 9.94 -0.68
C LEU A 207 -1.71 9.64 0.42
N PRO A 208 -2.07 9.88 1.70
CA PRO A 208 -1.17 9.70 2.83
C PRO A 208 -1.11 8.24 3.30
N THR A 209 -0.37 8.00 4.37
CA THR A 209 -0.41 6.72 5.12
C THR A 209 -1.84 6.29 5.41
N GLY A 210 -2.17 5.03 5.13
CA GLY A 210 -3.54 4.49 5.19
C GLY A 210 -4.37 4.80 3.94
N GLY A 211 -3.76 5.43 2.95
CA GLY A 211 -4.39 5.60 1.64
C GLY A 211 -4.50 4.27 0.90
N TYR A 212 -5.63 4.05 0.26
CA TYR A 212 -5.92 2.83 -0.46
C TYR A 212 -6.71 3.10 -1.73
N PHE A 213 -6.45 2.31 -2.78
CA PHE A 213 -7.28 2.22 -3.98
C PHE A 213 -7.26 0.80 -4.56
N TRP A 214 -8.29 0.50 -5.37
CA TRP A 214 -8.32 -0.65 -6.26
C TRP A 214 -8.84 -0.22 -7.63
N ARG A 215 -8.11 -0.54 -8.68
CA ARG A 215 -8.42 -0.16 -10.05
C ARG A 215 -8.54 -1.37 -10.96
N PRO A 216 -9.61 -1.49 -11.73
CA PRO A 216 -9.65 -2.44 -12.84
C PRO A 216 -8.67 -2.00 -13.95
N PRO A 217 -8.39 -2.86 -14.95
CA PRO A 217 -7.59 -2.49 -16.10
C PRO A 217 -8.07 -1.21 -16.78
N TYR A 218 -7.15 -0.51 -17.43
CA TYR A 218 -7.38 0.66 -18.31
C TYR A 218 -7.84 1.94 -17.60
N ILE A 219 -7.70 2.06 -16.31
CA ILE A 219 -7.97 3.32 -15.59
C ILE A 219 -6.76 4.24 -15.69
N ASN A 220 -6.93 5.37 -16.35
CA ASN A 220 -5.89 6.41 -16.45
C ASN A 220 -5.59 7.04 -15.09
N HIS A 221 -4.31 7.19 -14.77
CA HIS A 221 -3.85 7.83 -13.55
C HIS A 221 -2.44 8.46 -13.72
N GLY A 222 -2.09 9.38 -12.83
CA GLY A 222 -0.89 10.23 -12.93
C GLY A 222 -1.36 11.69 -13.13
N ALA A 223 -0.53 12.69 -13.25
CA ALA A 223 0.87 12.71 -12.88
C ALA A 223 1.07 12.49 -11.38
N PHE A 224 2.30 12.11 -10.99
CA PHE A 224 2.63 11.82 -9.60
C PHE A 224 3.68 12.79 -9.05
N ARG A 225 3.54 13.10 -7.78
CA ARG A 225 4.52 13.85 -6.98
C ARG A 225 4.67 13.18 -5.62
N CYS A 226 5.87 13.28 -5.05
CA CYS A 226 6.10 12.84 -3.70
C CYS A 226 7.10 13.79 -3.02
N ARG A 227 6.64 14.60 -2.07
CA ARG A 227 7.47 15.63 -1.45
C ARG A 227 8.51 15.04 -0.50
N PHE A 228 8.09 14.14 0.39
CA PHE A 228 8.89 13.66 1.51
C PHE A 228 9.21 12.17 1.44
N GLY A 229 8.79 11.48 0.41
CA GLY A 229 8.90 10.04 0.27
C GLY A 229 7.63 9.29 0.67
N THR A 230 7.44 8.11 0.10
CA THR A 230 6.36 7.18 0.45
C THR A 230 6.79 5.75 0.24
N ILE A 231 6.20 4.85 1.00
CA ILE A 231 6.30 3.39 0.83
C ILE A 231 4.89 2.85 0.77
N ALA A 232 4.61 2.03 -0.21
CA ALA A 232 3.32 1.38 -0.38
C ALA A 232 3.46 -0.10 -0.75
N LEU A 233 2.44 -0.89 -0.43
CA LEU A 233 2.24 -2.22 -0.94
C LEU A 233 1.44 -2.11 -2.23
N GLY A 234 1.94 -2.67 -3.32
CA GLY A 234 1.25 -2.80 -4.60
C GLY A 234 0.94 -4.26 -4.91
N ARG A 235 -0.19 -4.50 -5.56
CA ARG A 235 -0.58 -5.83 -6.06
C ARG A 235 -1.22 -5.72 -7.42
N THR A 236 -1.01 -6.74 -8.25
CA THR A 236 -1.65 -6.88 -9.57
C THR A 236 -2.17 -8.30 -9.75
N ASP A 237 -3.24 -8.45 -10.52
CA ASP A 237 -3.85 -9.76 -10.81
C ASP A 237 -3.23 -10.49 -11.99
N SER A 238 -2.31 -9.83 -12.71
CA SER A 238 -1.53 -10.40 -13.80
C SER A 238 -0.26 -9.57 -14.01
N LYS A 239 0.49 -9.85 -15.07
CA LYS A 239 1.69 -9.10 -15.42
C LYS A 239 1.39 -7.62 -15.61
N LEU A 240 2.14 -6.80 -14.92
CA LEU A 240 1.98 -5.35 -14.97
C LEU A 240 2.70 -4.75 -16.18
N HIS A 241 1.95 -4.15 -17.09
CA HIS A 241 2.47 -3.29 -18.13
C HIS A 241 2.02 -1.85 -17.93
N ASN A 242 2.93 -0.91 -18.16
CA ASN A 242 2.63 0.52 -18.15
C ASN A 242 2.47 1.03 -19.57
N TYR A 243 1.35 1.65 -19.83
CA TYR A 243 1.08 2.37 -21.08
C TYR A 243 1.05 3.85 -20.79
N PHE A 244 2.16 4.54 -21.10
CA PHE A 244 2.29 5.98 -20.91
C PHE A 244 1.76 6.73 -22.11
N HIS A 245 1.09 7.83 -21.85
CA HIS A 245 0.68 8.74 -22.90
C HIS A 245 0.85 10.20 -22.51
N TYR A 246 1.04 11.02 -23.49
CA TYR A 246 1.14 12.46 -23.33
C TYR A 246 -0.23 13.04 -22.99
N ASN A 247 -0.25 13.87 -21.94
CA ASN A 247 -1.43 14.65 -21.59
C ASN A 247 -1.13 16.13 -21.76
N PRO A 248 -1.67 16.80 -22.80
CA PRO A 248 -1.41 18.22 -23.05
C PRO A 248 -1.97 19.14 -21.94
N TRP A 249 -2.87 18.62 -21.11
CA TRP A 249 -3.45 19.34 -19.96
C TRP A 249 -2.66 19.17 -18.66
N SER A 250 -1.64 18.34 -18.66
CA SER A 250 -0.76 18.16 -17.50
C SER A 250 0.41 19.14 -17.59
N ASN A 251 0.37 20.17 -16.77
CA ASN A 251 1.44 21.13 -16.63
C ASN A 251 2.33 20.75 -15.43
N PRO A 252 3.61 20.40 -15.65
CA PRO A 252 4.51 20.00 -14.58
C PRO A 252 4.63 21.02 -13.46
N TRP A 253 4.69 22.29 -13.81
CA TRP A 253 4.82 23.39 -12.87
C TRP A 253 3.55 23.59 -12.03
N GLU A 254 2.39 23.54 -12.65
CA GLU A 254 1.11 23.59 -11.96
C GLU A 254 0.92 22.40 -11.04
N ASN A 255 1.30 21.19 -11.48
CA ASN A 255 1.23 19.98 -10.66
C ASN A 255 2.14 20.10 -9.43
N LEU A 256 3.34 20.65 -9.60
CA LEU A 256 4.25 20.90 -8.46
C LEU A 256 3.62 21.87 -7.45
N GLN A 257 3.07 22.97 -7.90
CA GLN A 257 2.41 23.96 -7.04
C GLN A 257 1.19 23.38 -6.32
N ARG A 258 0.35 22.65 -7.01
CA ARG A 258 -0.84 22.01 -6.43
C ARG A 258 -0.47 20.98 -5.38
N ALA A 259 0.51 20.14 -5.66
CA ALA A 259 1.00 19.14 -4.72
C ALA A 259 1.58 19.80 -3.45
N ALA A 260 2.45 20.80 -3.61
CA ALA A 260 3.02 21.55 -2.49
C ALA A 260 1.94 22.23 -1.65
N ALA A 261 0.99 22.91 -2.29
CA ALA A 261 -0.10 23.59 -1.60
C ALA A 261 -0.95 22.63 -0.76
N GLN A 262 -1.28 21.45 -1.28
CA GLN A 262 -2.06 20.46 -0.55
C GLN A 262 -1.27 19.85 0.62
N THR A 263 0.01 19.50 0.40
CA THR A 263 0.88 18.95 1.43
C THR A 263 1.03 19.90 2.61
N TYR A 264 1.31 21.17 2.36
CA TYR A 264 1.51 22.15 3.44
C TYR A 264 0.21 22.58 4.12
N ARG A 265 -0.90 22.58 3.39
CA ARG A 265 -2.21 22.80 4.01
C ARG A 265 -2.53 21.72 5.04
N ALA A 266 -2.27 20.47 4.69
CA ALA A 266 -2.49 19.34 5.59
C ALA A 266 -1.48 19.29 6.75
N ARG A 267 -0.29 19.89 6.56
CA ARG A 267 0.83 19.78 7.51
C ARG A 267 1.57 21.13 7.69
N PRO A 268 0.93 22.14 8.28
CA PRO A 268 1.53 23.47 8.40
C PRO A 268 2.81 23.51 9.25
N LEU A 269 2.99 22.54 10.16
CA LEU A 269 4.24 22.44 10.93
C LEU A 269 5.43 22.02 10.05
N LEU A 270 5.22 21.16 9.05
CA LEU A 270 6.28 20.80 8.09
C LEU A 270 6.69 22.02 7.26
N TYR A 271 5.74 22.82 6.81
CA TYR A 271 6.06 24.05 6.11
C TYR A 271 6.92 24.98 6.96
N ARG A 272 6.53 25.19 8.23
CA ARG A 272 7.33 26.02 9.16
C ARG A 272 8.73 25.47 9.35
N TRP A 273 8.85 24.18 9.54
CA TRP A 273 10.14 23.51 9.70
C TRP A 273 11.02 23.69 8.46
N GLU A 274 10.52 23.45 7.25
CA GLU A 274 11.27 23.66 6.00
C GLU A 274 11.65 25.12 5.79
N ALA A 275 10.78 26.05 6.13
CA ALA A 275 11.03 27.47 5.97
C ALA A 275 12.07 28.03 6.97
N THR A 276 12.26 27.37 8.12
CA THR A 276 13.14 27.84 9.19
C THR A 276 14.43 27.02 9.33
N ASP A 277 14.44 25.79 8.85
CA ASP A 277 15.63 24.91 8.89
C ASP A 277 16.43 25.01 7.60
N GLY A 278 17.26 26.05 7.51
CA GLY A 278 18.15 26.25 6.37
C GLY A 278 19.24 25.20 6.19
N HIS A 279 19.43 24.30 7.16
CA HIS A 279 20.47 23.25 7.07
C HIS A 279 20.04 22.08 6.18
N ASN A 280 18.76 21.77 6.15
CA ASN A 280 18.22 20.63 5.40
C ASN A 280 17.47 21.06 4.12
N HIS A 281 17.43 22.34 3.81
CA HIS A 281 16.81 22.86 2.61
C HIS A 281 17.88 23.48 1.70
N PRO A 282 17.85 23.21 0.38
CA PRO A 282 18.81 23.78 -0.58
C PRO A 282 18.75 25.32 -0.63
N HIS A 283 17.62 25.89 -0.21
CA HIS A 283 17.42 27.32 -0.02
C HIS A 283 17.37 27.63 1.47
N GLY A 284 18.03 28.70 1.89
CA GLY A 284 17.96 29.17 3.27
C GLY A 284 16.57 29.73 3.62
N PRO A 285 16.28 29.93 4.91
CA PRO A 285 14.98 30.46 5.37
C PRO A 285 14.58 31.77 4.68
N ALA A 286 15.52 32.63 4.39
CA ALA A 286 15.29 33.91 3.71
C ALA A 286 14.80 33.75 2.27
N ASP A 287 15.05 32.62 1.62
CA ASP A 287 14.64 32.38 0.23
C ASP A 287 13.13 32.16 0.12
N PHE A 288 12.49 31.62 1.17
CA PHE A 288 11.05 31.46 1.22
C PHE A 288 10.30 32.78 1.39
N GLU A 289 10.98 33.81 1.82
CA GLU A 289 10.41 35.12 2.05
C GLU A 289 10.58 36.07 0.86
N LYS A 290 11.41 35.69 -0.11
CA LYS A 290 11.66 36.51 -1.29
C LYS A 290 10.45 36.57 -2.20
N PRO A 291 10.07 37.75 -2.70
CA PRO A 291 9.11 37.88 -3.76
C PRO A 291 9.58 37.07 -5.00
N GLY A 292 8.71 36.25 -5.54
CA GLY A 292 9.05 35.39 -6.67
C GLY A 292 9.39 33.93 -6.31
N TYR A 293 9.49 33.60 -5.04
CA TYR A 293 9.49 32.19 -4.63
C TYR A 293 8.03 31.70 -4.62
N ALA A 294 7.52 31.45 -5.84
CA ALA A 294 6.09 31.29 -6.12
C ALA A 294 5.44 30.15 -5.31
N GLU A 295 6.19 29.08 -5.03
CA GLU A 295 5.72 27.93 -4.26
C GLU A 295 5.41 28.33 -2.81
N ALA A 296 6.34 28.95 -2.12
CA ALA A 296 6.19 29.37 -0.75
C ALA A 296 5.08 30.43 -0.61
N GLU A 297 4.99 31.34 -1.54
CA GLU A 297 3.97 32.39 -1.54
C GLU A 297 2.56 31.85 -1.80
N SER A 298 2.40 30.89 -2.71
CA SER A 298 1.12 30.24 -2.99
C SER A 298 0.62 29.44 -1.76
N VAL A 299 1.53 28.78 -1.06
CA VAL A 299 1.20 28.03 0.18
C VAL A 299 0.78 28.99 1.30
N ARG A 300 1.46 30.11 1.48
CA ARG A 300 1.11 31.12 2.48
C ARG A 300 -0.30 31.67 2.26
N ARG A 301 -0.70 31.92 1.02
CA ARG A 301 -2.05 32.40 0.70
C ARG A 301 -3.15 31.39 0.98
N LEU A 302 -2.84 30.10 0.92
CA LEU A 302 -3.80 29.04 1.22
C LEU A 302 -4.01 28.84 2.74
N HIS A 303 -3.10 29.36 3.56
CA HIS A 303 -3.16 29.26 5.02
C HIS A 303 -3.72 30.53 5.70
N ARG A 304 -4.05 31.56 4.92
CA ARG A 304 -4.77 32.76 5.38
C ARG A 304 -6.24 32.66 5.04
#